data_815eb4c74fa988a6f73fca39d74b72f6
#
_entry.id   815eb4c74fa988a6f73fca39d74b72f6
#
_cell.length_a   1.000
_cell.length_b   1.000
_cell.length_c   1.000
_cell.angle_alpha   90.00
_cell.angle_beta   90.00
_cell.angle_gamma   90.00
#
_symmetry.space_group_name_H-M   'P 1'
#
loop_
_entity.id
_entity.type
_entity.pdbx_description
1 polymer ?
#
loop_
_entity_poly.entity_id
_entity_poly.type
_entity_poly.pdbx_seq_one_letter_code
_entity_poly.pdbx_strand_id
1 'polypeptide(L)'
;KNNQKVMIAESDESPLRERESLQMMEEFMVDGLIVSLCSYKQNVDVYRRLAAAGMAIVFYDRIPHGLDDMPQVMVDDNNDSYFMAEHLIRLGRRRIAYLYGPDDVYNAVERERGYREAMEKFHVYDPQLVIRTGMTFADGAAAVDELERRGIEFDAVYAFTDTLAIGAMNRLRELGRRIPEDVAVAGFSGTELSTIVYPKLTTVEPPLTEMGQRAAELVLEKVRNPEVENRKIVLRTEMKCRASTGE
;
A
#
# COMPACT_ATOMS: atom_id res chain seq x y z
N LYS A 1 13.16 10.90 -22.13
CA LYS A 1 13.83 11.46 -23.34
C LYS A 1 12.84 12.12 -24.31
N ASN A 2 11.59 12.34 -23.87
CA ASN A 2 10.52 12.88 -24.71
C ASN A 2 10.38 14.42 -24.62
N ASN A 3 11.35 15.13 -24.03
CA ASN A 3 11.35 16.58 -23.83
C ASN A 3 10.09 17.11 -23.09
N GLN A 4 9.50 16.30 -22.21
CA GLN A 4 8.36 16.68 -21.40
C GLN A 4 8.80 17.47 -20.18
N LYS A 5 7.98 18.44 -19.77
CA LYS A 5 8.12 19.12 -18.48
C LYS A 5 7.26 18.38 -17.46
N VAL A 6 7.79 18.20 -16.27
CA VAL A 6 7.11 17.49 -15.16
C VAL A 6 6.88 18.47 -14.04
N MET A 7 5.65 18.53 -13.56
CA MET A 7 5.27 19.19 -12.31
C MET A 7 4.95 18.12 -11.29
N ILE A 8 5.37 18.31 -10.05
CA ILE A 8 5.08 17.39 -8.93
C ILE A 8 4.31 18.17 -7.88
N ALA A 9 3.21 17.60 -7.41
CA ALA A 9 2.45 18.08 -6.26
C ALA A 9 2.26 16.94 -5.27
N GLU A 10 2.27 17.27 -3.99
CA GLU A 10 2.09 16.32 -2.90
C GLU A 10 0.87 16.72 -2.08
N SER A 11 -0.06 15.78 -1.90
CA SER A 11 -1.28 16.01 -1.14
C SER A 11 -1.11 15.78 0.37
N ASP A 12 -0.02 15.15 0.79
CA ASP A 12 0.26 14.84 2.20
C ASP A 12 -0.93 14.14 2.89
N GLU A 13 -1.47 13.12 2.21
CA GLU A 13 -2.65 12.33 2.62
C GLU A 13 -3.91 13.18 2.92
N SER A 14 -4.00 14.39 2.34
CA SER A 14 -5.13 15.30 2.51
C SER A 14 -5.97 15.41 1.22
N PRO A 15 -7.24 14.94 1.23
CA PRO A 15 -8.14 15.09 0.08
C PRO A 15 -8.38 16.55 -0.34
N LEU A 16 -8.30 17.48 0.61
CA LEU A 16 -8.40 18.90 0.31
C LEU A 16 -7.19 19.39 -0.48
N ARG A 17 -5.97 19.07 -0.03
CA ARG A 17 -4.74 19.42 -0.76
C ARG A 17 -4.64 18.72 -2.11
N GLU A 18 -5.15 17.50 -2.21
CA GLU A 18 -5.24 16.79 -3.50
C GLU A 18 -6.14 17.57 -4.46
N ARG A 19 -7.33 18.03 -4.00
CA ARG A 19 -8.25 18.84 -4.80
C ARG A 19 -7.61 20.17 -5.23
N GLU A 20 -6.93 20.85 -4.32
CA GLU A 20 -6.18 22.10 -4.62
C GLU A 20 -5.08 21.86 -5.66
N SER A 21 -4.34 20.76 -5.53
CA SER A 21 -3.30 20.36 -6.49
C SER A 21 -3.89 20.06 -7.87
N LEU A 22 -5.04 19.38 -7.94
CA LEU A 22 -5.74 19.11 -9.20
C LEU A 22 -6.22 20.41 -9.87
N GLN A 23 -6.75 21.36 -9.09
CA GLN A 23 -7.15 22.68 -9.60
C GLN A 23 -5.94 23.45 -10.14
N MET A 24 -4.83 23.47 -9.41
CA MET A 24 -3.59 24.10 -9.86
C MET A 24 -3.09 23.47 -11.18
N MET A 25 -3.11 22.14 -11.31
CA MET A 25 -2.69 21.44 -12.54
C MET A 25 -3.61 21.82 -13.72
N GLU A 26 -4.91 21.97 -13.48
CA GLU A 26 -5.88 22.45 -14.49
C GLU A 26 -5.57 23.89 -14.92
N GLU A 27 -5.31 24.81 -13.98
CA GLU A 27 -4.96 26.21 -14.25
C GLU A 27 -3.65 26.34 -15.05
N PHE A 28 -2.68 25.45 -14.80
CA PHE A 28 -1.44 25.36 -15.58
C PHE A 28 -1.59 24.62 -16.92
N MET A 29 -2.79 24.16 -17.23
CA MET A 29 -3.11 23.47 -18.49
C MET A 29 -2.15 22.31 -18.77
N VAL A 30 -1.91 21.45 -17.78
CA VAL A 30 -1.10 20.25 -18.00
C VAL A 30 -1.82 19.30 -18.94
N ASP A 31 -1.06 18.63 -19.83
CA ASP A 31 -1.62 17.70 -20.84
C ASP A 31 -2.14 16.40 -20.20
N GLY A 32 -1.59 15.98 -19.06
CA GLY A 32 -1.99 14.74 -18.40
C GLY A 32 -1.46 14.61 -16.98
N LEU A 33 -2.08 13.71 -16.23
CA LEU A 33 -1.81 13.44 -14.83
C LEU A 33 -1.47 11.96 -14.60
N ILE A 34 -0.49 11.69 -13.75
CA ILE A 34 -0.28 10.41 -13.10
C ILE A 34 -0.57 10.64 -11.63
N VAL A 35 -1.53 9.90 -11.07
CA VAL A 35 -2.07 10.17 -9.73
C VAL A 35 -2.00 8.92 -8.86
N SER A 36 -1.40 9.04 -7.67
CA SER A 36 -1.59 8.12 -6.55
C SER A 36 -2.46 8.82 -5.51
N LEU A 37 -3.65 8.28 -5.27
CA LEU A 37 -4.70 8.93 -4.49
C LEU A 37 -4.40 8.92 -2.99
N CYS A 38 -4.81 9.97 -2.28
CA CYS A 38 -4.86 9.93 -0.82
C CYS A 38 -6.10 9.16 -0.30
N SER A 39 -7.23 9.24 -1.01
CA SER A 39 -8.47 8.52 -0.66
C SER A 39 -9.16 7.98 -1.91
N TYR A 40 -9.52 6.70 -1.91
CA TYR A 40 -10.20 6.07 -3.05
C TYR A 40 -11.68 6.45 -3.18
N LYS A 41 -12.23 7.19 -2.23
CA LYS A 41 -13.64 7.64 -2.19
C LYS A 41 -13.82 9.12 -2.49
N GLN A 42 -12.78 9.93 -2.31
CA GLN A 42 -12.87 11.38 -2.43
C GLN A 42 -12.35 11.87 -3.78
N ASN A 43 -12.73 13.10 -4.15
CA ASN A 43 -12.34 13.75 -5.40
C ASN A 43 -12.70 13.02 -6.71
N VAL A 44 -13.49 11.95 -6.66
CA VAL A 44 -13.92 11.18 -7.84
C VAL A 44 -14.64 12.08 -8.86
N ASP A 45 -15.44 13.03 -8.37
CA ASP A 45 -16.13 14.06 -9.17
C ASP A 45 -15.15 14.94 -9.96
N VAL A 46 -14.03 15.33 -9.33
CA VAL A 46 -13.00 16.16 -9.95
C VAL A 46 -12.29 15.40 -11.07
N TYR A 47 -11.89 14.16 -10.81
CA TYR A 47 -11.25 13.33 -11.83
C TYR A 47 -12.15 13.08 -13.04
N ARG A 48 -13.45 12.79 -12.82
CA ARG A 48 -14.42 12.67 -13.93
C ARG A 48 -14.55 13.96 -14.74
N ARG A 49 -14.63 15.09 -14.07
CA ARG A 49 -14.73 16.40 -14.71
C ARG A 49 -13.49 16.72 -15.55
N LEU A 50 -12.30 16.51 -15.00
CA LEU A 50 -11.04 16.75 -15.71
C LEU A 50 -10.88 15.82 -16.92
N ALA A 51 -11.21 14.54 -16.78
CA ALA A 51 -11.19 13.60 -17.90
C ALA A 51 -12.20 13.98 -18.99
N ALA A 52 -13.43 14.40 -18.63
CA ALA A 52 -14.43 14.88 -19.56
C ALA A 52 -13.99 16.17 -20.28
N ALA A 53 -13.13 16.98 -19.66
CA ALA A 53 -12.50 18.15 -20.27
C ALA A 53 -11.31 17.80 -21.20
N GLY A 54 -10.98 16.51 -21.36
CA GLY A 54 -9.93 16.04 -22.26
C GLY A 54 -8.55 15.82 -21.62
N MET A 55 -8.44 15.99 -20.30
CA MET A 55 -7.18 15.72 -19.59
C MET A 55 -6.91 14.22 -19.53
N ALA A 56 -5.73 13.80 -19.95
CA ALA A 56 -5.29 12.41 -19.85
C ALA A 56 -4.96 12.07 -18.39
N ILE A 57 -5.67 11.10 -17.77
CA ILE A 57 -5.45 10.74 -16.37
C ILE A 57 -5.12 9.25 -16.30
N VAL A 58 -4.06 8.90 -15.54
CA VAL A 58 -3.64 7.53 -15.24
C VAL A 58 -3.52 7.40 -13.72
N PHE A 59 -4.24 6.47 -13.15
CA PHE A 59 -4.11 6.12 -11.73
C PHE A 59 -2.96 5.15 -11.53
N TYR A 60 -2.22 5.36 -10.46
CA TYR A 60 -1.00 4.63 -10.14
C TYR A 60 -1.02 4.20 -8.68
N ASP A 61 -0.73 2.93 -8.41
CA ASP A 61 -0.67 2.32 -7.08
C ASP A 61 -2.02 2.32 -6.36
N ARG A 62 -2.54 3.46 -5.95
CA ARG A 62 -3.85 3.61 -5.30
C ARG A 62 -4.93 3.94 -6.31
N ILE A 63 -5.97 3.12 -6.35
CA ILE A 63 -7.01 3.17 -7.38
C ILE A 63 -8.30 3.76 -6.81
N PRO A 64 -8.98 4.67 -7.52
CA PRO A 64 -10.24 5.25 -7.09
C PRO A 64 -11.40 4.25 -7.23
N HIS A 65 -12.37 4.35 -6.34
CA HIS A 65 -13.62 3.61 -6.50
C HIS A 65 -14.50 4.27 -7.59
N GLY A 66 -15.04 3.45 -8.49
CA GLY A 66 -15.98 3.92 -9.51
C GLY A 66 -15.37 4.67 -10.69
N LEU A 67 -14.04 4.58 -10.89
CA LEU A 67 -13.32 5.04 -12.09
C LEU A 67 -12.56 3.88 -12.75
N ASP A 68 -13.17 2.68 -12.73
CA ASP A 68 -12.58 1.44 -13.25
C ASP A 68 -12.39 1.49 -14.78
N ASP A 69 -13.08 2.42 -15.43
CA ASP A 69 -13.00 2.72 -16.85
C ASP A 69 -11.79 3.60 -17.24
N MET A 70 -11.03 4.14 -16.27
CA MET A 70 -9.84 4.93 -16.54
C MET A 70 -8.56 4.09 -16.52
N PRO A 71 -7.47 4.53 -17.19
CA PRO A 71 -6.20 3.82 -17.19
C PRO A 71 -5.63 3.67 -15.78
N GLN A 72 -5.13 2.47 -15.45
CA GLN A 72 -4.63 2.14 -14.12
C GLN A 72 -3.36 1.30 -14.21
N VAL A 73 -2.40 1.57 -13.33
CA VAL A 73 -1.20 0.73 -13.11
C VAL A 73 -1.12 0.39 -11.63
N MET A 74 -1.20 -0.89 -11.31
CA MET A 74 -1.29 -1.36 -9.93
C MET A 74 -0.62 -2.72 -9.75
N VAL A 75 -0.58 -3.21 -8.53
CA VAL A 75 -0.27 -4.60 -8.17
C VAL A 75 -1.52 -5.30 -7.65
N ASP A 76 -1.47 -6.60 -7.42
CA ASP A 76 -2.59 -7.35 -6.84
C ASP A 76 -2.46 -7.39 -5.31
N ASP A 77 -2.76 -6.26 -4.67
CA ASP A 77 -2.64 -6.07 -3.21
C ASP A 77 -3.34 -7.15 -2.39
N ASN A 78 -4.51 -7.61 -2.85
CA ASN A 78 -5.25 -8.67 -2.17
C ASN A 78 -4.50 -10.00 -2.22
N ASN A 79 -4.16 -10.46 -3.42
CA ASN A 79 -3.50 -11.74 -3.61
C ASN A 79 -2.10 -11.78 -2.99
N ASP A 80 -1.35 -10.68 -3.09
CA ASP A 80 -0.03 -10.55 -2.50
C ASP A 80 -0.09 -10.58 -0.96
N SER A 81 -1.09 -9.93 -0.37
CA SER A 81 -1.32 -9.95 1.07
C SER A 81 -1.78 -11.33 1.56
N TYR A 82 -2.63 -12.00 0.77
CA TYR A 82 -3.00 -13.39 1.03
C TYR A 82 -1.76 -14.29 1.12
N PHE A 83 -0.85 -14.22 0.16
CA PHE A 83 0.36 -15.04 0.16
C PHE A 83 1.32 -14.70 1.28
N MET A 84 1.43 -13.43 1.70
CA MET A 84 2.23 -13.06 2.87
C MET A 84 1.64 -13.65 4.15
N ALA A 85 0.33 -13.59 4.35
CA ALA A 85 -0.33 -14.22 5.50
C ALA A 85 -0.17 -15.75 5.47
N GLU A 86 -0.36 -16.39 4.32
CA GLU A 86 -0.13 -17.82 4.14
C GLU A 86 1.32 -18.19 4.45
N HIS A 87 2.31 -17.40 4.05
CA HIS A 87 3.72 -17.61 4.36
C HIS A 87 3.95 -17.64 5.87
N LEU A 88 3.46 -16.65 6.62
CA LEU A 88 3.56 -16.64 8.09
C LEU A 88 2.89 -17.86 8.72
N ILE A 89 1.73 -18.28 8.22
CA ILE A 89 1.02 -19.49 8.68
C ILE A 89 1.87 -20.75 8.43
N ARG A 90 2.51 -20.85 7.27
CA ARG A 90 3.40 -22.00 6.93
C ARG A 90 4.65 -22.05 7.80
N LEU A 91 5.14 -20.91 8.28
CA LEU A 91 6.19 -20.81 9.29
C LEU A 91 5.73 -21.18 10.71
N GLY A 92 4.48 -21.63 10.86
CA GLY A 92 3.92 -22.09 12.12
C GLY A 92 3.23 -20.99 12.94
N ARG A 93 3.17 -19.74 12.44
CA ARG A 93 2.49 -18.67 13.14
C ARG A 93 0.96 -18.84 13.05
N ARG A 94 0.26 -18.60 14.15
CA ARG A 94 -1.19 -18.82 14.24
C ARG A 94 -1.95 -17.61 14.79
N ARG A 95 -1.27 -16.75 15.52
CA ARG A 95 -1.83 -15.54 16.12
C ARG A 95 -1.17 -14.31 15.50
N ILE A 96 -1.49 -14.08 14.23
CA ILE A 96 -0.87 -13.04 13.41
C ILE A 96 -1.65 -11.74 13.62
N ALA A 97 -1.07 -10.77 14.32
CA ALA A 97 -1.65 -9.43 14.42
C ALA A 97 -1.50 -8.69 13.08
N TYR A 98 -2.59 -8.13 12.58
CA TYR A 98 -2.59 -7.32 11.36
C TYR A 98 -2.70 -5.83 11.69
N LEU A 99 -1.70 -5.05 11.30
CA LEU A 99 -1.72 -3.61 11.47
C LEU A 99 -2.35 -2.99 10.21
N TYR A 100 -3.64 -2.67 10.33
CA TYR A 100 -4.50 -2.21 9.26
C TYR A 100 -4.42 -0.68 9.12
N GLY A 101 -4.11 -0.18 7.93
CA GLY A 101 -4.03 1.24 7.63
C GLY A 101 -5.39 1.97 7.61
N PRO A 102 -5.44 3.20 7.12
CA PRO A 102 -6.69 3.96 7.04
C PRO A 102 -7.74 3.33 6.11
N ASP A 103 -9.01 3.38 6.50
CA ASP A 103 -10.15 2.77 5.78
C ASP A 103 -10.46 3.40 4.41
N ASP A 104 -9.90 4.54 4.10
CA ASP A 104 -10.07 5.25 2.83
C ASP A 104 -8.86 5.13 1.89
N VAL A 105 -7.85 4.37 2.28
CA VAL A 105 -6.72 4.00 1.43
C VAL A 105 -6.99 2.66 0.76
N TYR A 106 -7.06 2.65 -0.58
CA TYR A 106 -7.37 1.46 -1.39
C TYR A 106 -6.55 0.23 -1.00
N ASN A 107 -5.22 0.38 -0.97
CA ASN A 107 -4.29 -0.71 -0.67
C ASN A 107 -4.48 -1.26 0.75
N ALA A 108 -4.88 -0.43 1.72
CA ALA A 108 -5.16 -0.89 3.08
C ALA A 108 -6.35 -1.86 3.10
N VAL A 109 -7.41 -1.52 2.37
CA VAL A 109 -8.63 -2.36 2.28
C VAL A 109 -8.33 -3.68 1.57
N GLU A 110 -7.65 -3.64 0.42
CA GLU A 110 -7.35 -4.84 -0.36
C GLU A 110 -6.37 -5.76 0.36
N ARG A 111 -5.34 -5.22 1.01
CA ARG A 111 -4.38 -6.02 1.78
C ARG A 111 -5.03 -6.65 3.01
N GLU A 112 -5.91 -5.93 3.73
CA GLU A 112 -6.66 -6.51 4.85
C GLU A 112 -7.56 -7.65 4.38
N ARG A 113 -8.22 -7.48 3.22
CA ARG A 113 -9.06 -8.52 2.65
C ARG A 113 -8.25 -9.79 2.36
N GLY A 114 -7.07 -9.66 1.72
CA GLY A 114 -6.19 -10.80 1.44
C GLY A 114 -5.68 -11.48 2.71
N TYR A 115 -5.27 -10.71 3.71
CA TYR A 115 -4.92 -11.25 5.02
C TYR A 115 -6.08 -12.06 5.62
N ARG A 116 -7.29 -11.49 5.67
CA ARG A 116 -8.48 -12.14 6.22
C ARG A 116 -8.81 -13.43 5.49
N GLU A 117 -8.83 -13.41 4.16
CA GLU A 117 -9.09 -14.59 3.32
C GLU A 117 -8.12 -15.74 3.63
N ALA A 118 -6.83 -15.45 3.81
CA ALA A 118 -5.85 -16.44 4.21
C ALA A 118 -6.12 -16.97 5.62
N MET A 119 -6.33 -16.09 6.60
CA MET A 119 -6.54 -16.48 8.00
C MET A 119 -7.83 -17.31 8.15
N GLU A 120 -8.90 -16.98 7.45
CA GLU A 120 -10.16 -17.73 7.43
C GLU A 120 -9.98 -19.11 6.79
N LYS A 121 -9.29 -19.19 5.64
CA LYS A 121 -9.02 -20.45 4.95
C LYS A 121 -8.24 -21.44 5.82
N PHE A 122 -7.31 -20.94 6.62
CA PHE A 122 -6.53 -21.77 7.53
C PHE A 122 -7.15 -21.90 8.94
N HIS A 123 -8.37 -21.39 9.15
CA HIS A 123 -9.14 -21.47 10.40
C HIS A 123 -8.41 -20.85 11.62
N VAL A 124 -7.69 -19.75 11.40
CA VAL A 124 -6.93 -19.02 12.44
C VAL A 124 -7.29 -17.53 12.51
N TYR A 125 -8.37 -17.12 11.87
CA TYR A 125 -8.82 -15.73 11.91
C TYR A 125 -9.37 -15.36 13.29
N ASP A 126 -8.83 -14.29 13.87
CA ASP A 126 -9.30 -13.68 15.10
C ASP A 126 -9.43 -12.15 14.87
N PRO A 127 -10.64 -11.59 14.86
CA PRO A 127 -10.83 -10.15 14.62
C PRO A 127 -10.19 -9.25 15.69
N GLN A 128 -9.87 -9.77 16.87
CA GLN A 128 -9.18 -9.01 17.91
C GLN A 128 -7.72 -8.70 17.55
N LEU A 129 -7.14 -9.49 16.63
CA LEU A 129 -5.78 -9.32 16.13
C LEU A 129 -5.70 -8.27 15.00
N VAL A 130 -6.83 -7.73 14.50
CA VAL A 130 -6.83 -6.65 13.51
C VAL A 130 -6.84 -5.31 14.24
N ILE A 131 -5.72 -4.59 14.17
CA ILE A 131 -5.54 -3.29 14.84
C ILE A 131 -5.57 -2.18 13.80
N ARG A 132 -6.53 -1.27 13.94
CA ARG A 132 -6.60 -0.07 13.08
C ARG A 132 -5.53 0.92 13.48
N THR A 133 -4.80 1.41 12.49
CA THR A 133 -3.64 2.30 12.69
C THR A 133 -3.68 3.49 11.71
N GLY A 134 -2.78 4.46 11.91
CA GLY A 134 -2.35 5.39 10.87
C GLY A 134 -1.29 4.73 9.95
N MET A 135 -0.31 5.53 9.49
CA MET A 135 0.70 5.07 8.53
C MET A 135 2.14 5.36 8.97
N THR A 136 2.35 5.90 10.16
CA THR A 136 3.66 6.31 10.66
C THR A 136 4.36 5.20 11.46
N PHE A 137 5.65 5.35 11.71
CA PHE A 137 6.41 4.49 12.64
C PHE A 137 5.79 4.52 14.06
N ALA A 138 5.33 5.69 14.50
CA ALA A 138 4.70 5.84 15.82
C ALA A 138 3.39 5.05 15.91
N ASP A 139 2.60 5.01 14.82
CA ASP A 139 1.37 4.22 14.76
C ASP A 139 1.66 2.72 14.85
N GLY A 140 2.74 2.26 14.19
CA GLY A 140 3.17 0.86 14.31
C GLY A 140 3.58 0.48 15.73
N ALA A 141 4.30 1.36 16.44
CA ALA A 141 4.65 1.17 17.85
C ALA A 141 3.39 1.18 18.75
N ALA A 142 2.48 2.13 18.55
CA ALA A 142 1.24 2.24 19.31
C ALA A 142 0.31 1.01 19.14
N ALA A 143 0.33 0.39 17.96
CA ALA A 143 -0.43 -0.85 17.72
C ALA A 143 0.07 -2.02 18.58
N VAL A 144 1.39 -2.13 18.76
CA VAL A 144 1.98 -3.13 19.67
C VAL A 144 1.58 -2.83 21.13
N ASP A 145 1.64 -1.57 21.56
CA ASP A 145 1.20 -1.17 22.89
C ASP A 145 -0.29 -1.48 23.14
N GLU A 146 -1.13 -1.32 22.11
CA GLU A 146 -2.55 -1.65 22.20
C GLU A 146 -2.79 -3.15 22.36
N LEU A 147 -2.06 -4.00 21.63
CA LEU A 147 -2.11 -5.46 21.77
C LEU A 147 -1.71 -5.89 23.21
N GLU A 148 -0.59 -5.39 23.71
CA GLU A 148 -0.09 -5.67 25.06
C GLU A 148 -1.07 -5.16 26.12
N ARG A 149 -1.60 -3.94 25.98
CA ARG A 149 -2.59 -3.35 26.92
C ARG A 149 -3.88 -4.18 26.99
N ARG A 150 -4.32 -4.77 25.86
CA ARG A 150 -5.50 -5.66 25.81
C ARG A 150 -5.20 -7.06 26.33
N GLY A 151 -3.94 -7.41 26.56
CA GLY A 151 -3.53 -8.77 26.91
C GLY A 151 -3.75 -9.77 25.76
N ILE A 152 -3.71 -9.29 24.51
CA ILE A 152 -3.87 -10.13 23.32
C ILE A 152 -2.53 -10.78 23.01
N GLU A 153 -2.47 -12.10 23.10
CA GLU A 153 -1.28 -12.86 22.68
C GLU A 153 -1.18 -12.88 21.15
N PHE A 154 0.04 -12.74 20.64
CA PHE A 154 0.37 -12.84 19.20
C PHE A 154 1.78 -13.40 19.00
N ASP A 155 1.97 -14.11 17.90
CA ASP A 155 3.23 -14.75 17.53
C ASP A 155 3.82 -14.19 16.22
N ALA A 156 3.06 -13.31 15.54
CA ALA A 156 3.54 -12.53 14.41
C ALA A 156 2.81 -11.20 14.31
N VAL A 157 3.46 -10.24 13.64
CA VAL A 157 2.88 -8.97 13.18
C VAL A 157 3.01 -8.93 11.67
N TYR A 158 1.90 -8.74 10.98
CA TYR A 158 1.88 -8.38 9.56
C TYR A 158 1.32 -6.97 9.41
N ALA A 159 2.13 -6.06 8.92
CA ALA A 159 1.75 -4.67 8.80
C ALA A 159 1.42 -4.29 7.35
N PHE A 160 0.43 -3.45 7.18
CA PHE A 160 -0.01 -2.88 5.91
C PHE A 160 1.14 -2.22 5.11
N THR A 161 2.16 -1.64 5.79
CA THR A 161 3.35 -1.07 5.17
C THR A 161 4.62 -1.41 5.96
N ASP A 162 5.79 -1.30 5.30
CA ASP A 162 7.09 -1.43 5.97
C ASP A 162 7.29 -0.39 7.08
N THR A 163 6.76 0.82 6.91
CA THR A 163 6.83 1.89 7.93
C THR A 163 6.19 1.44 9.24
N LEU A 164 4.98 0.90 9.17
CA LEU A 164 4.29 0.33 10.34
C LEU A 164 5.05 -0.86 10.93
N ALA A 165 5.50 -1.79 10.05
CA ALA A 165 6.25 -2.96 10.47
C ALA A 165 7.51 -2.57 11.27
N ILE A 166 8.29 -1.59 10.78
CA ILE A 166 9.50 -1.11 11.43
C ILE A 166 9.18 -0.45 12.78
N GLY A 167 8.11 0.33 12.86
CA GLY A 167 7.61 0.89 14.11
C GLY A 167 7.28 -0.19 15.13
N ALA A 168 6.56 -1.22 14.72
CA ALA A 168 6.24 -2.38 15.54
C ALA A 168 7.50 -3.15 15.98
N MET A 169 8.46 -3.39 15.06
CA MET A 169 9.74 -4.03 15.39
C MET A 169 10.50 -3.29 16.49
N ASN A 170 10.59 -1.97 16.38
CA ASN A 170 11.28 -1.16 17.38
C ASN A 170 10.60 -1.30 18.75
N ARG A 171 9.26 -1.22 18.80
CA ARG A 171 8.51 -1.35 20.05
C ARG A 171 8.62 -2.75 20.66
N LEU A 172 8.52 -3.81 19.87
CA LEU A 172 8.72 -5.19 20.33
C LEU A 172 10.09 -5.38 20.99
N ARG A 173 11.15 -4.81 20.40
CA ARG A 173 12.52 -4.87 20.96
C ARG A 173 12.64 -4.11 22.28
N GLU A 174 12.01 -2.92 22.40
CA GLU A 174 11.96 -2.18 23.66
C GLU A 174 11.26 -2.98 24.77
N LEU A 175 10.26 -3.80 24.41
CA LEU A 175 9.57 -4.73 25.32
C LEU A 175 10.34 -6.03 25.58
N GLY A 176 11.54 -6.18 25.01
CA GLY A 176 12.39 -7.35 25.18
C GLY A 176 11.96 -8.58 24.34
N ARG A 177 11.03 -8.42 23.40
CA ARG A 177 10.60 -9.49 22.48
C ARG A 177 11.67 -9.71 21.42
N ARG A 178 12.03 -10.95 21.15
CA ARG A 178 13.00 -11.34 20.11
C ARG A 178 12.28 -11.50 18.78
N ILE A 179 12.89 -10.99 17.72
CA ILE A 179 12.40 -11.11 16.35
C ILE A 179 13.42 -11.93 15.56
N PRO A 180 13.06 -13.08 14.99
CA PRO A 180 11.70 -13.63 14.83
C PRO A 180 11.26 -14.62 15.91
N GLU A 181 12.10 -14.96 16.90
CA GLU A 181 11.90 -16.10 17.78
C GLU A 181 10.58 -16.01 18.57
N ASP A 182 10.32 -14.88 19.22
CA ASP A 182 9.10 -14.66 19.98
C ASP A 182 7.97 -14.13 19.09
N VAL A 183 8.29 -13.19 18.18
CA VAL A 183 7.33 -12.56 17.25
C VAL A 183 7.96 -12.37 15.88
N ALA A 184 7.42 -13.03 14.85
CA ALA A 184 7.81 -12.75 13.48
C ALA A 184 7.20 -11.43 12.98
N VAL A 185 7.90 -10.70 12.10
CA VAL A 185 7.37 -9.44 11.56
C VAL A 185 7.50 -9.42 10.04
N ALA A 186 6.40 -9.04 9.37
CA ALA A 186 6.35 -8.83 7.93
C ALA A 186 5.71 -7.49 7.60
N GLY A 187 6.12 -6.91 6.47
CA GLY A 187 5.59 -5.67 5.93
C GLY A 187 5.12 -5.80 4.48
N PHE A 188 4.87 -4.67 3.88
CA PHE A 188 4.55 -4.50 2.47
C PHE A 188 5.11 -3.14 2.02
N SER A 189 5.66 -3.02 0.83
CA SER A 189 6.14 -1.85 0.08
C SER A 189 7.57 -2.01 -0.43
N GLY A 190 8.39 -2.91 0.14
CA GLY A 190 9.76 -3.13 -0.31
C GLY A 190 10.66 -1.91 -0.19
N THR A 191 10.46 -1.08 0.85
CA THR A 191 11.26 0.13 1.04
C THR A 191 12.73 -0.20 1.31
N GLU A 192 13.65 0.72 0.99
CA GLU A 192 15.07 0.56 1.29
C GLU A 192 15.31 0.30 2.78
N LEU A 193 14.49 0.90 3.65
CA LEU A 193 14.55 0.69 5.10
C LEU A 193 14.40 -0.78 5.49
N SER A 194 13.61 -1.57 4.74
CA SER A 194 13.44 -3.00 4.99
C SER A 194 14.75 -3.79 4.91
N THR A 195 15.75 -3.26 4.20
CA THR A 195 17.06 -3.90 3.98
C THR A 195 18.11 -3.51 5.01
N ILE A 196 17.92 -2.38 5.71
CA ILE A 196 18.90 -1.83 6.66
C ILE A 196 18.48 -1.99 8.13
N VAL A 197 17.20 -2.20 8.42
CA VAL A 197 16.74 -2.50 9.79
C VAL A 197 17.26 -3.87 10.25
N TYR A 198 17.36 -4.06 11.56
CA TYR A 198 17.78 -5.34 12.12
C TYR A 198 16.67 -5.91 13.03
N PRO A 199 16.31 -7.21 12.84
CA PRO A 199 16.63 -8.04 11.68
C PRO A 199 16.06 -7.44 10.39
N LYS A 200 16.61 -7.78 9.21
CA LYS A 200 16.09 -7.31 7.92
C LYS A 200 14.63 -7.75 7.76
N LEU A 201 13.78 -6.83 7.30
CA LEU A 201 12.34 -7.03 7.23
C LEU A 201 11.92 -7.85 6.00
N THR A 202 11.17 -8.92 6.23
CA THR A 202 10.40 -9.63 5.21
C THR A 202 9.28 -8.73 4.71
N THR A 203 9.16 -8.57 3.39
CA THR A 203 8.19 -7.65 2.79
C THR A 203 7.77 -8.10 1.39
N VAL A 204 6.63 -7.62 0.92
CA VAL A 204 6.26 -7.67 -0.50
C VAL A 204 6.84 -6.43 -1.19
N GLU A 205 7.57 -6.64 -2.28
CA GLU A 205 8.24 -5.58 -3.05
C GLU A 205 7.55 -5.36 -4.39
N PRO A 206 6.76 -4.28 -4.57
CA PRO A 206 6.23 -3.87 -5.86
C PRO A 206 7.34 -3.39 -6.80
N PRO A 207 7.23 -3.62 -8.11
CA PRO A 207 8.21 -3.15 -9.10
C PRO A 207 8.00 -1.65 -9.42
N LEU A 208 8.27 -0.77 -8.45
CA LEU A 208 7.94 0.67 -8.51
C LEU A 208 8.46 1.37 -9.76
N THR A 209 9.69 1.03 -10.20
CA THR A 209 10.27 1.61 -11.42
C THR A 209 9.46 1.21 -12.66
N GLU A 210 9.08 -0.06 -12.79
CA GLU A 210 8.27 -0.54 -13.91
C GLU A 210 6.87 0.07 -13.85
N MET A 211 6.25 0.12 -12.66
CA MET A 211 4.94 0.77 -12.46
C MET A 211 4.96 2.22 -12.96
N GLY A 212 5.98 3.00 -12.56
CA GLY A 212 6.15 4.39 -13.01
C GLY A 212 6.38 4.51 -14.52
N GLN A 213 7.15 3.59 -15.12
CA GLN A 213 7.36 3.55 -16.57
C GLN A 213 6.05 3.28 -17.32
N ARG A 214 5.26 2.29 -16.88
CA ARG A 214 3.96 1.96 -17.49
C ARG A 214 2.95 3.10 -17.35
N ALA A 215 2.92 3.76 -16.19
CA ALA A 215 2.05 4.94 -15.99
C ALA A 215 2.43 6.09 -16.94
N ALA A 216 3.74 6.35 -17.10
CA ALA A 216 4.22 7.37 -18.03
C ALA A 216 3.94 7.01 -19.52
N GLU A 217 4.06 5.74 -19.89
CA GLU A 217 3.71 5.27 -21.23
C GLU A 217 2.22 5.49 -21.52
N LEU A 218 1.34 5.09 -20.57
CA LEU A 218 -0.11 5.23 -20.72
C LEU A 218 -0.56 6.69 -20.83
N VAL A 219 -0.04 7.59 -19.96
CA VAL A 219 -0.44 9.00 -20.02
C VAL A 219 0.03 9.65 -21.32
N LEU A 220 1.26 9.38 -21.78
CA LEU A 220 1.78 9.92 -23.04
C LEU A 220 1.03 9.38 -24.26
N GLU A 221 0.63 8.11 -24.24
CA GLU A 221 -0.21 7.52 -25.28
C GLU A 221 -1.58 8.20 -25.34
N LYS A 222 -2.22 8.38 -24.18
CA LYS A 222 -3.52 9.03 -24.06
C LYS A 222 -3.50 10.51 -24.48
N VAL A 223 -2.44 11.24 -24.14
CA VAL A 223 -2.22 12.63 -24.59
C VAL A 223 -2.11 12.72 -26.12
N ARG A 224 -1.42 11.77 -26.76
CA ARG A 224 -1.26 11.74 -28.22
C ARG A 224 -2.50 11.27 -28.95
N ASN A 225 -3.23 10.35 -28.38
CA ASN A 225 -4.43 9.75 -28.94
C ASN A 225 -5.51 9.61 -27.84
N PRO A 226 -6.37 10.63 -27.66
CA PRO A 226 -7.43 10.59 -26.64
C PRO A 226 -8.40 9.42 -26.79
N GLU A 227 -8.57 8.86 -27.98
CA GLU A 227 -9.47 7.74 -28.28
C GLU A 227 -8.84 6.35 -27.99
N VAL A 228 -7.56 6.31 -27.57
CA VAL A 228 -6.95 5.01 -27.24
C VAL A 228 -7.69 4.33 -26.11
N GLU A 229 -7.85 3.02 -26.22
CA GLU A 229 -8.52 2.21 -25.21
C GLU A 229 -7.82 2.31 -23.85
N ASN A 230 -8.62 2.50 -22.81
CA ASN A 230 -8.11 2.54 -21.44
C ASN A 230 -7.70 1.13 -20.99
N ARG A 231 -6.52 1.04 -20.36
CA ARG A 231 -5.94 -0.24 -19.94
C ARG A 231 -5.71 -0.25 -18.43
N LYS A 232 -6.00 -1.39 -17.83
CA LYS A 232 -5.60 -1.73 -16.48
C LYS A 232 -4.38 -2.65 -16.55
N ILE A 233 -3.25 -2.20 -16.00
CA ILE A 233 -2.00 -2.96 -15.95
C ILE A 233 -1.79 -3.41 -14.50
N VAL A 234 -1.78 -4.72 -14.27
CA VAL A 234 -1.46 -5.32 -12.98
C VAL A 234 -0.08 -5.95 -13.08
N LEU A 235 0.88 -5.43 -12.33
CA LEU A 235 2.25 -5.92 -12.31
C LEU A 235 2.47 -6.92 -11.17
N ARG A 236 3.43 -7.82 -11.36
CA ARG A 236 3.78 -8.82 -10.34
C ARG A 236 4.73 -8.20 -9.32
N THR A 237 4.47 -8.49 -8.07
CA THR A 237 5.35 -8.20 -6.94
C THR A 237 6.33 -9.33 -6.70
N GLU A 238 7.28 -9.12 -5.79
CA GLU A 238 8.18 -10.15 -5.30
C GLU A 238 8.13 -10.18 -3.76
N MET A 239 7.87 -11.34 -3.18
CA MET A 239 8.00 -11.52 -1.74
C MET A 239 9.48 -11.71 -1.40
N LYS A 240 10.02 -10.82 -0.59
CA LYS A 240 11.40 -10.85 -0.09
C LYS A 240 11.41 -11.42 1.33
N CYS A 241 11.62 -12.71 1.44
CA CYS A 241 11.78 -13.36 2.74
C CYS A 241 13.14 -12.98 3.35
N ARG A 242 13.15 -12.62 4.63
CA ARG A 242 14.33 -12.13 5.34
C ARG A 242 14.29 -12.52 6.82
N ALA A 243 15.31 -12.14 7.57
CA ALA A 243 15.53 -12.55 8.95
C ALA A 243 14.39 -12.22 9.94
N SER A 244 13.52 -11.24 9.64
CA SER A 244 12.39 -10.91 10.53
C SER A 244 11.30 -11.99 10.59
N THR A 245 11.34 -12.97 9.68
CA THR A 245 10.48 -14.16 9.69
C THR A 245 11.27 -15.46 9.88
N GLY A 246 12.60 -15.39 10.00
CA GLY A 246 13.47 -16.54 10.26
C GLY A 246 14.14 -17.12 9.01
N GLU A 247 14.21 -16.36 7.92
CA GLU A 247 14.86 -16.76 6.66
C GLU A 247 16.09 -15.93 6.31
#